data_bd0534eb1b130a12d7fc1e78eedb716e
#
_entry.id   bd0534eb1b130a12d7fc1e78eedb716e
#
_cell.length_a   1.000
_cell.length_b   1.000
_cell.length_c   1.000
_cell.angle_alpha   90.00
_cell.angle_beta   90.00
_cell.angle_gamma   90.00
#
_symmetry.space_group_name_H-M   'P 1'
#
loop_
_entity.id
_entity.type
_entity.pdbx_description
1 polymer ?
#
loop_
_entity_poly.entity_id
_entity_poly.type
_entity_poly.pdbx_seq_one_letter_code
_entity_poly.pdbx_strand_id
1 'polypeptide(L)'
;MPRRYTLGKRGEAQADTRRRIVEATLRLYRKVGIGGATVPVVARAADVSPATVRNHFPGPTDLAAAAADAILTELGMPDESIFAGAGDAIERLDRLLVEVAAFFERSSGWWEVRVADRTRGDAWAAPEAQYDERIRALIRAAVGPVGEDPAAVAIVAAVLVHVYFAGRAAGLTSAAAVDVERSLLVPWLEARPGVS
;
A
#
# COMPACT_ATOMS: atom_id res chain seq x y z
N MET A 1 21.78 -31.96 -26.40
CA MET A 1 20.73 -31.41 -25.54
C MET A 1 21.26 -31.17 -24.14
N PRO A 2 21.53 -29.93 -23.72
CA PRO A 2 21.23 -29.49 -22.36
C PRO A 2 21.16 -27.95 -22.23
N ARG A 3 20.13 -27.28 -22.69
CA ARG A 3 20.01 -25.82 -22.53
C ARG A 3 18.88 -25.36 -21.60
N ARG A 4 17.95 -26.21 -21.20
CA ARG A 4 16.83 -25.85 -20.32
C ARG A 4 17.19 -25.71 -18.85
N TYR A 5 18.16 -26.46 -18.34
CA TYR A 5 18.54 -26.48 -16.93
C TYR A 5 19.32 -25.22 -16.46
N THR A 6 20.10 -24.61 -17.34
CA THR A 6 20.92 -23.41 -17.03
C THR A 6 20.09 -22.13 -17.00
N LEU A 7 18.98 -22.04 -17.74
CA LEU A 7 18.10 -20.86 -17.74
C LEU A 7 17.32 -20.72 -16.42
N GLY A 8 16.85 -21.83 -15.83
CA GLY A 8 16.16 -21.81 -14.53
C GLY A 8 17.03 -21.30 -13.38
N LYS A 9 18.22 -21.88 -13.20
CA LYS A 9 19.17 -21.47 -12.15
C LYS A 9 19.62 -20.01 -12.26
N ARG A 10 19.79 -19.51 -13.48
CA ARG A 10 20.16 -18.10 -13.70
C ARG A 10 19.01 -17.15 -13.36
N GLY A 11 17.78 -17.51 -13.69
CA GLY A 11 16.58 -16.77 -13.32
C GLY A 11 16.37 -16.73 -11.80
N GLU A 12 16.55 -17.87 -11.14
CA GLU A 12 16.46 -17.98 -9.67
C GLU A 12 17.50 -17.12 -8.97
N ALA A 13 18.76 -17.15 -9.41
CA ALA A 13 19.83 -16.31 -8.87
C ALA A 13 19.57 -14.82 -9.09
N GLN A 14 18.97 -14.45 -10.23
CA GLN A 14 18.59 -13.08 -10.51
C GLN A 14 17.42 -12.61 -9.60
N ALA A 15 16.42 -13.44 -9.41
CA ALA A 15 15.31 -13.17 -8.50
C ALA A 15 15.79 -13.04 -7.05
N ASP A 16 16.70 -13.92 -6.61
CA ASP A 16 17.31 -13.85 -5.28
C ASP A 16 18.07 -12.55 -5.05
N THR A 17 18.90 -12.16 -6.03
CA THR A 17 19.62 -10.89 -5.96
C THR A 17 18.68 -9.70 -5.87
N ARG A 18 17.61 -9.69 -6.69
CA ARG A 18 16.58 -8.65 -6.64
C ARG A 18 15.91 -8.57 -5.26
N ARG A 19 15.53 -9.71 -4.68
CA ARG A 19 14.94 -9.80 -3.34
C ARG A 19 15.88 -9.23 -2.28
N ARG A 20 17.15 -9.63 -2.26
CA ARG A 20 18.17 -9.12 -1.32
C ARG A 20 18.35 -7.60 -1.40
N ILE A 21 18.31 -7.02 -2.60
CA ILE A 21 18.38 -5.55 -2.78
C ILE A 21 17.16 -4.89 -2.15
N VAL A 22 15.94 -5.39 -2.38
CA VAL A 22 14.72 -4.85 -1.80
C VAL A 22 14.75 -4.97 -0.28
N GLU A 23 15.08 -6.11 0.29
CA GLU A 23 15.17 -6.32 1.74
C GLU A 23 16.20 -5.38 2.40
N ALA A 24 17.36 -5.18 1.76
CA ALA A 24 18.36 -4.22 2.23
C ALA A 24 17.82 -2.80 2.21
N THR A 25 17.06 -2.44 1.18
CA THR A 25 16.40 -1.13 1.05
C THR A 25 15.39 -0.92 2.18
N LEU A 26 14.55 -1.90 2.49
CA LEU A 26 13.58 -1.81 3.58
C LEU A 26 14.25 -1.61 4.95
N ARG A 27 15.33 -2.36 5.20
CA ARG A 27 16.13 -2.16 6.44
C ARG A 27 16.71 -0.76 6.54
N LEU A 28 17.18 -0.20 5.43
CA LEU A 28 17.73 1.15 5.38
C LEU A 28 16.64 2.21 5.55
N TYR A 29 15.47 2.06 4.95
CA TYR A 29 14.35 2.96 5.15
C TYR A 29 13.97 3.11 6.62
N ARG A 30 13.93 1.99 7.37
CA ARG A 30 13.68 2.00 8.82
C ARG A 30 14.83 2.63 9.62
N LYS A 31 16.08 2.54 9.14
CA LYS A 31 17.27 2.97 9.90
C LYS A 31 17.68 4.42 9.64
N VAL A 32 17.64 4.86 8.38
CA VAL A 32 18.20 6.15 7.94
C VAL A 32 17.22 6.98 7.11
N GLY A 33 15.94 6.54 7.03
CA GLY A 33 14.92 7.14 6.19
C GLY A 33 15.11 6.81 4.71
N ILE A 34 14.13 7.21 3.90
CA ILE A 34 14.10 6.92 2.45
C ILE A 34 15.22 7.66 1.75
N GLY A 35 15.39 8.96 2.05
CA GLY A 35 16.44 9.78 1.44
C GLY A 35 17.87 9.35 1.77
N GLY A 36 18.07 8.58 2.86
CA GLY A 36 19.36 8.00 3.23
C GLY A 36 19.71 6.71 2.49
N ALA A 37 18.73 6.03 1.88
CA ALA A 37 18.90 4.76 1.18
C ALA A 37 19.35 4.95 -0.27
N THR A 38 20.46 5.64 -0.48
CA THR A 38 21.02 5.86 -1.83
C THR A 38 21.53 4.56 -2.46
N VAL A 39 21.62 4.51 -3.80
CA VAL A 39 22.10 3.32 -4.54
C VAL A 39 23.42 2.78 -3.99
N PRO A 40 24.46 3.58 -3.70
CA PRO A 40 25.70 3.06 -3.11
C PRO A 40 25.51 2.45 -1.72
N VAL A 41 24.64 3.04 -0.88
CA VAL A 41 24.35 2.55 0.47
C VAL A 41 23.57 1.23 0.41
N VAL A 42 22.57 1.14 -0.48
CA VAL A 42 21.80 -0.08 -0.73
C VAL A 42 22.71 -1.18 -1.27
N ALA A 43 23.54 -0.89 -2.25
CA ALA A 43 24.47 -1.86 -2.86
C ALA A 43 25.38 -2.51 -1.80
N ARG A 44 25.96 -1.68 -0.92
CA ARG A 44 26.77 -2.16 0.21
C ARG A 44 25.96 -3.03 1.17
N ALA A 45 24.75 -2.61 1.53
CA ALA A 45 23.90 -3.34 2.46
C ALA A 45 23.36 -4.66 1.90
N ALA A 46 23.24 -4.77 0.58
CA ALA A 46 22.82 -5.96 -0.16
C ALA A 46 23.98 -6.89 -0.58
N ASP A 47 25.22 -6.48 -0.31
CA ASP A 47 26.44 -7.16 -0.77
C ASP A 47 26.47 -7.37 -2.30
N VAL A 48 26.26 -6.26 -3.04
CA VAL A 48 26.35 -6.23 -4.51
C VAL A 48 27.02 -4.95 -4.98
N SER A 49 27.35 -4.88 -6.27
CA SER A 49 27.87 -3.63 -6.86
C SER A 49 26.75 -2.61 -7.11
N PRO A 50 27.03 -1.30 -7.10
CA PRO A 50 26.06 -0.29 -7.54
C PRO A 50 25.55 -0.50 -8.97
N ALA A 51 26.37 -1.07 -9.85
CA ALA A 51 25.97 -1.46 -11.20
C ALA A 51 24.92 -2.57 -11.18
N THR A 52 25.08 -3.55 -10.27
CA THR A 52 24.09 -4.63 -10.08
C THR A 52 22.74 -4.06 -9.65
N VAL A 53 22.71 -3.10 -8.70
CA VAL A 53 21.47 -2.44 -8.30
C VAL A 53 20.81 -1.77 -9.51
N ARG A 54 21.56 -0.98 -10.28
CA ARG A 54 21.02 -0.30 -11.48
C ARG A 54 20.56 -1.28 -12.57
N ASN A 55 21.16 -2.44 -12.70
CA ASN A 55 20.72 -3.46 -13.66
C ASN A 55 19.37 -4.08 -13.25
N HIS A 56 19.09 -4.19 -11.95
CA HIS A 56 17.80 -4.69 -11.44
C HIS A 56 16.73 -3.60 -11.36
N PHE A 57 17.13 -2.34 -11.20
CA PHE A 57 16.28 -1.18 -11.00
C PHE A 57 16.84 0.00 -11.81
N PRO A 58 16.61 0.02 -13.14
CA PRO A 58 17.23 1.01 -14.04
C PRO A 58 16.62 2.41 -13.89
N GLY A 59 15.35 2.52 -13.56
CA GLY A 59 14.67 3.79 -13.35
C GLY A 59 14.93 4.37 -11.97
N PRO A 60 14.84 5.70 -11.82
CA PRO A 60 15.08 6.39 -10.56
C PRO A 60 14.06 5.99 -9.46
N THR A 61 12.86 5.57 -9.84
CA THR A 61 11.76 5.18 -8.96
C THR A 61 11.55 3.68 -8.83
N ASP A 62 12.19 2.84 -9.66
CA ASP A 62 11.93 1.39 -9.73
C ASP A 62 12.22 0.69 -8.40
N LEU A 63 13.31 1.06 -7.73
CA LEU A 63 13.67 0.49 -6.43
C LEU A 63 12.68 0.92 -5.34
N ALA A 64 12.25 2.18 -5.37
CA ALA A 64 11.27 2.69 -4.43
C ALA A 64 9.90 2.01 -4.63
N ALA A 65 9.47 1.82 -5.87
CA ALA A 65 8.24 1.11 -6.21
C ALA A 65 8.30 -0.36 -5.75
N ALA A 66 9.41 -1.06 -5.99
CA ALA A 66 9.58 -2.44 -5.53
C ALA A 66 9.64 -2.56 -4.00
N ALA A 67 10.24 -1.58 -3.32
CA ALA A 67 10.26 -1.52 -1.87
C ALA A 67 8.85 -1.27 -1.30
N ALA A 68 8.08 -0.35 -1.89
CA ALA A 68 6.71 -0.09 -1.51
C ALA A 68 5.81 -1.33 -1.69
N ASP A 69 5.92 -2.02 -2.84
CA ASP A 69 5.17 -3.26 -3.08
C ASP A 69 5.50 -4.35 -2.05
N ALA A 70 6.76 -4.48 -1.69
CA ALA A 70 7.19 -5.41 -0.65
C ALA A 70 6.64 -5.02 0.74
N ILE A 71 6.59 -3.72 1.08
CA ILE A 71 5.96 -3.23 2.31
C ILE A 71 4.47 -3.57 2.33
N LEU A 72 3.74 -3.25 1.26
CA LEU A 72 2.31 -3.51 1.17
C LEU A 72 2.00 -5.01 1.27
N THR A 73 2.85 -5.85 0.68
CA THR A 73 2.75 -7.32 0.77
C THR A 73 3.05 -7.81 2.19
N GLU A 74 4.13 -7.34 2.82
CA GLU A 74 4.49 -7.69 4.22
C GLU A 74 3.39 -7.29 5.21
N LEU A 75 2.78 -6.12 5.00
CA LEU A 75 1.70 -5.59 5.83
C LEU A 75 0.34 -6.24 5.56
N GLY A 76 0.22 -7.06 4.51
CA GLY A 76 -1.04 -7.66 4.14
C GLY A 76 -2.06 -6.59 3.74
N MET A 77 -1.72 -5.76 2.75
CA MET A 77 -2.69 -4.82 2.20
C MET A 77 -3.90 -5.58 1.68
N PRO A 78 -5.13 -5.20 2.08
CA PRO A 78 -6.33 -5.89 1.63
C PRO A 78 -6.48 -5.84 0.10
N ASP A 79 -7.12 -6.86 -0.45
CA ASP A 79 -7.53 -6.98 -1.85
C ASP A 79 -9.03 -7.31 -1.92
N GLU A 80 -9.57 -7.48 -3.12
CA GLU A 80 -11.00 -7.72 -3.33
C GLU A 80 -11.51 -9.03 -2.70
N SER A 81 -10.65 -9.95 -2.27
CA SER A 81 -11.05 -11.19 -1.60
C SER A 81 -11.74 -10.96 -0.26
N ILE A 82 -11.52 -9.78 0.36
CA ILE A 82 -12.23 -9.37 1.59
C ILE A 82 -13.75 -9.30 1.40
N PHE A 83 -14.22 -9.14 0.16
CA PHE A 83 -15.64 -9.06 -0.18
C PHE A 83 -16.27 -10.44 -0.47
N ALA A 84 -15.50 -11.53 -0.40
CA ALA A 84 -16.01 -12.86 -0.68
C ALA A 84 -17.21 -13.22 0.22
N GLY A 85 -18.36 -13.53 -0.37
CA GLY A 85 -19.60 -13.86 0.35
C GLY A 85 -20.36 -12.66 0.91
N ALA A 86 -19.96 -11.42 0.63
CA ALA A 86 -20.74 -10.24 0.98
C ALA A 86 -21.97 -10.14 0.07
N GLY A 87 -23.15 -9.89 0.68
CA GLY A 87 -24.43 -9.87 -0.04
C GLY A 87 -24.72 -8.57 -0.77
N ASP A 88 -24.32 -7.43 -0.20
CA ASP A 88 -24.67 -6.11 -0.70
C ASP A 88 -23.54 -5.09 -0.53
N ALA A 89 -23.77 -3.86 -0.97
CA ALA A 89 -22.79 -2.78 -0.89
C ALA A 89 -22.51 -2.32 0.54
N ILE A 90 -23.50 -2.40 1.43
CA ILE A 90 -23.34 -2.01 2.83
C ILE A 90 -22.43 -3.01 3.54
N GLU A 91 -22.65 -4.30 3.33
CA GLU A 91 -21.80 -5.35 3.92
C GLU A 91 -20.36 -5.27 3.36
N ARG A 92 -20.19 -4.98 2.05
CA ARG A 92 -18.85 -4.76 1.47
C ARG A 92 -18.18 -3.52 2.04
N LEU A 93 -18.92 -2.42 2.22
CA LEU A 93 -18.40 -1.21 2.84
C LEU A 93 -17.95 -1.48 4.28
N ASP A 94 -18.74 -2.19 5.09
CA ASP A 94 -18.36 -2.57 6.45
C ASP A 94 -17.05 -3.36 6.49
N ARG A 95 -16.90 -4.34 5.62
CA ARG A 95 -15.65 -5.11 5.51
C ARG A 95 -14.48 -4.24 5.10
N LEU A 96 -14.68 -3.32 4.14
CA LEU A 96 -13.66 -2.38 3.73
C LEU A 96 -13.17 -1.52 4.90
N LEU A 97 -14.09 -0.94 5.69
CA LEU A 97 -13.77 -0.10 6.84
C LEU A 97 -12.90 -0.86 7.86
N VAL A 98 -13.31 -2.08 8.22
CA VAL A 98 -12.61 -2.91 9.20
C VAL A 98 -11.22 -3.32 8.70
N GLU A 99 -11.13 -3.80 7.46
CA GLU A 99 -9.87 -4.33 6.91
C GLU A 99 -8.85 -3.21 6.63
N VAL A 100 -9.30 -2.04 6.15
CA VAL A 100 -8.42 -0.88 5.96
C VAL A 100 -7.95 -0.32 7.30
N ALA A 101 -8.82 -0.25 8.32
CA ALA A 101 -8.41 0.15 9.66
C ALA A 101 -7.37 -0.81 10.25
N ALA A 102 -7.56 -2.13 10.11
CA ALA A 102 -6.59 -3.13 10.53
C ALA A 102 -5.25 -3.00 9.77
N PHE A 103 -5.30 -2.68 8.47
CA PHE A 103 -4.10 -2.38 7.69
C PHE A 103 -3.39 -1.12 8.22
N PHE A 104 -4.11 -0.05 8.56
CA PHE A 104 -3.52 1.17 9.14
C PHE A 104 -2.83 0.89 10.47
N GLU A 105 -3.40 0.07 11.34
CA GLU A 105 -2.77 -0.33 12.60
C GLU A 105 -1.45 -1.08 12.34
N ARG A 106 -1.44 -2.04 11.40
CA ARG A 106 -0.21 -2.77 11.03
C ARG A 106 0.84 -1.88 10.39
N SER A 107 0.42 -0.83 9.68
CA SER A 107 1.31 0.09 8.94
C SER A 107 1.82 1.28 9.75
N SER A 108 1.45 1.42 11.03
CA SER A 108 1.76 2.61 11.85
C SER A 108 3.24 3.01 11.81
N GLY A 109 4.18 2.08 12.01
CA GLY A 109 5.61 2.35 11.95
C GLY A 109 6.13 2.79 10.58
N TRP A 110 5.49 2.37 9.48
CA TRP A 110 5.82 2.84 8.13
C TRP A 110 5.24 4.22 7.83
N TRP A 111 4.12 4.55 8.44
CA TRP A 111 3.53 5.89 8.34
C TRP A 111 4.45 6.96 8.89
N GLU A 112 5.09 6.71 10.02
CA GLU A 112 6.09 7.61 10.61
C GLU A 112 7.28 7.84 9.67
N VAL A 113 7.80 6.77 9.05
CA VAL A 113 8.87 6.86 8.03
C VAL A 113 8.44 7.73 6.85
N ARG A 114 7.21 7.54 6.36
CA ARG A 114 6.63 8.31 5.25
C ARG A 114 6.47 9.80 5.59
N VAL A 115 5.93 10.12 6.77
CA VAL A 115 5.72 11.51 7.20
C VAL A 115 7.04 12.24 7.39
N ALA A 116 8.04 11.60 7.99
CA ALA A 116 9.37 12.18 8.19
C ALA A 116 10.09 12.50 6.88
N ASP A 117 9.80 11.77 5.79
CA ASP A 117 10.49 11.92 4.49
C ASP A 117 9.71 12.79 3.47
N ARG A 118 8.48 13.21 3.76
CA ARG A 118 7.66 14.08 2.86
C ARG A 118 8.38 15.37 2.43
N THR A 119 9.40 15.79 3.16
CA THR A 119 10.17 17.00 2.86
C THR A 119 11.37 16.77 1.93
N ARG A 120 11.63 15.53 1.48
CA ARG A 120 12.88 15.15 0.80
C ARG A 120 12.74 14.72 -0.68
N GLY A 121 11.58 14.93 -1.32
CA GLY A 121 11.47 14.83 -2.78
C GLY A 121 10.64 13.65 -3.30
N ASP A 122 10.52 13.58 -4.64
CA ASP A 122 9.57 12.79 -5.42
C ASP A 122 9.75 11.26 -5.40
N ALA A 123 10.70 10.73 -4.63
CA ALA A 123 11.01 9.28 -4.62
C ALA A 123 9.81 8.40 -4.21
N TRP A 124 8.86 8.97 -3.44
CA TRP A 124 7.64 8.29 -3.02
C TRP A 124 6.41 8.57 -3.88
N ALA A 125 6.45 9.48 -4.83
CA ALA A 125 5.27 9.83 -5.62
C ALA A 125 4.68 8.62 -6.37
N ALA A 126 5.51 7.78 -6.97
CA ALA A 126 5.05 6.58 -7.67
C ALA A 126 4.52 5.48 -6.73
N PRO A 127 5.23 5.12 -5.63
CA PRO A 127 4.67 4.25 -4.59
C PRO A 127 3.36 4.75 -3.98
N GLU A 128 3.24 6.05 -3.73
CA GLU A 128 2.04 6.66 -3.19
C GLU A 128 0.86 6.55 -4.17
N ALA A 129 1.10 6.84 -5.44
CA ALA A 129 0.08 6.69 -6.48
C ALA A 129 -0.40 5.24 -6.63
N GLN A 130 0.51 4.26 -6.51
CA GLN A 130 0.16 2.84 -6.55
C GLN A 130 -0.71 2.43 -5.34
N TYR A 131 -0.36 2.88 -4.14
CA TYR A 131 -1.16 2.65 -2.94
C TYR A 131 -2.55 3.28 -3.08
N ASP A 132 -2.61 4.55 -3.48
CA ASP A 132 -3.86 5.28 -3.67
C ASP A 132 -4.77 4.59 -4.70
N GLU A 133 -4.22 4.08 -5.80
CA GLU A 133 -5.01 3.38 -6.81
C GLU A 133 -5.54 2.04 -6.30
N ARG A 134 -4.78 1.29 -5.50
CA ARG A 134 -5.26 0.06 -4.85
C ARG A 134 -6.43 0.36 -3.90
N ILE A 135 -6.33 1.41 -3.08
CA ILE A 135 -7.44 1.83 -2.20
C ILE A 135 -8.66 2.24 -3.00
N ARG A 136 -8.48 3.03 -4.09
CA ARG A 136 -9.61 3.41 -4.96
C ARG A 136 -10.27 2.21 -5.64
N ALA A 137 -9.49 1.22 -6.05
CA ALA A 137 -10.03 -0.02 -6.62
C ALA A 137 -10.89 -0.77 -5.59
N LEU A 138 -10.43 -0.92 -4.36
CA LEU A 138 -11.21 -1.52 -3.27
C LEU A 138 -12.49 -0.74 -2.97
N ILE A 139 -12.43 0.60 -2.95
CA ILE A 139 -13.62 1.43 -2.74
C ILE A 139 -14.63 1.19 -3.87
N ARG A 140 -14.20 1.21 -5.15
CA ARG A 140 -15.09 0.93 -6.29
C ARG A 140 -15.75 -0.45 -6.16
N ALA A 141 -15.00 -1.47 -5.81
CA ALA A 141 -15.54 -2.81 -5.60
C ALA A 141 -16.53 -2.88 -4.41
N ALA A 142 -16.27 -2.14 -3.33
CA ALA A 142 -17.16 -2.10 -2.17
C ALA A 142 -18.51 -1.43 -2.49
N VAL A 143 -18.49 -0.24 -3.11
CA VAL A 143 -19.70 0.56 -3.31
C VAL A 143 -20.44 0.23 -4.64
N GLY A 144 -19.90 -0.68 -5.45
CA GLY A 144 -20.55 -1.13 -6.69
C GLY A 144 -20.81 0.00 -7.69
N PRO A 145 -22.02 0.11 -8.27
CA PRO A 145 -22.31 1.13 -9.29
C PRO A 145 -22.07 2.57 -8.84
N VAL A 146 -22.17 2.87 -7.54
CA VAL A 146 -21.84 4.20 -6.99
C VAL A 146 -20.36 4.53 -7.20
N GLY A 147 -19.49 3.53 -7.30
CA GLY A 147 -18.07 3.69 -7.56
C GLY A 147 -17.70 4.11 -9.00
N GLU A 148 -18.67 4.18 -9.91
CA GLU A 148 -18.48 4.78 -11.24
C GLU A 148 -18.36 6.31 -11.17
N ASP A 149 -18.89 6.94 -10.11
CA ASP A 149 -18.72 8.36 -9.84
C ASP A 149 -17.39 8.62 -9.11
N PRO A 150 -16.42 9.32 -9.74
CA PRO A 150 -15.15 9.67 -9.11
C PRO A 150 -15.30 10.49 -7.82
N ALA A 151 -16.36 11.29 -7.70
CA ALA A 151 -16.63 12.08 -6.49
C ALA A 151 -17.05 11.17 -5.34
N ALA A 152 -17.82 10.14 -5.61
CA ALA A 152 -18.19 9.13 -4.60
C ALA A 152 -16.95 8.40 -4.07
N VAL A 153 -16.07 7.96 -4.97
CA VAL A 153 -14.79 7.32 -4.59
C VAL A 153 -13.92 8.25 -3.74
N ALA A 154 -13.84 9.53 -4.12
CA ALA A 154 -13.07 10.53 -3.38
C ALA A 154 -13.64 10.79 -1.98
N ILE A 155 -14.97 10.82 -1.81
CA ILE A 155 -15.63 10.98 -0.50
C ILE A 155 -15.30 9.79 0.41
N VAL A 156 -15.48 8.57 -0.09
CA VAL A 156 -15.18 7.36 0.70
C VAL A 156 -13.70 7.31 1.06
N ALA A 157 -12.79 7.60 0.13
CA ALA A 157 -11.36 7.66 0.39
C ALA A 157 -10.99 8.71 1.45
N ALA A 158 -11.61 9.89 1.39
CA ALA A 158 -11.40 10.96 2.37
C ALA A 158 -11.85 10.53 3.78
N VAL A 159 -13.00 9.90 3.90
CA VAL A 159 -13.48 9.38 5.20
C VAL A 159 -12.53 8.31 5.72
N LEU A 160 -12.22 7.28 4.93
CA LEU A 160 -11.31 6.19 5.29
C LEU A 160 -9.95 6.66 5.83
N VAL A 161 -9.42 7.77 5.31
CA VAL A 161 -8.11 8.25 5.72
C VAL A 161 -8.22 9.34 6.79
N HIS A 162 -8.97 10.41 6.50
CA HIS A 162 -8.95 11.59 7.37
C HIS A 162 -9.79 11.42 8.61
N VAL A 163 -10.96 10.80 8.53
CA VAL A 163 -11.81 10.59 9.71
C VAL A 163 -11.19 9.56 10.64
N TYR A 164 -10.64 8.46 10.08
CA TYR A 164 -9.94 7.46 10.88
C TYR A 164 -8.79 8.08 11.68
N PHE A 165 -7.83 8.73 11.01
CA PHE A 165 -6.68 9.29 11.70
C PHE A 165 -7.02 10.45 12.63
N ALA A 166 -8.04 11.27 12.31
CA ALA A 166 -8.55 12.30 13.22
C ALA A 166 -9.13 11.68 14.50
N GLY A 167 -9.92 10.61 14.37
CA GLY A 167 -10.45 9.85 15.51
C GLY A 167 -9.35 9.26 16.38
N ARG A 168 -8.34 8.62 15.76
CA ARG A 168 -7.18 8.08 16.48
C ARG A 168 -6.38 9.16 17.20
N ALA A 169 -6.18 10.31 16.58
CA ALA A 169 -5.53 11.47 17.19
C ALA A 169 -6.34 12.06 18.37
N ALA A 170 -7.67 11.96 18.31
CA ALA A 170 -8.57 12.33 19.41
C ALA A 170 -8.66 11.28 20.53
N GLY A 171 -7.93 10.17 20.42
CA GLY A 171 -7.86 9.11 21.44
C GLY A 171 -8.91 8.00 21.30
N LEU A 172 -9.65 7.94 20.19
CA LEU A 172 -10.56 6.83 19.93
C LEU A 172 -9.77 5.54 19.70
N THR A 173 -10.36 4.40 20.07
CA THR A 173 -9.87 3.09 19.62
C THR A 173 -10.07 2.93 18.11
N SER A 174 -9.37 1.97 17.49
CA SER A 174 -9.57 1.66 16.07
C SER A 174 -11.03 1.32 15.77
N ALA A 175 -11.65 0.48 16.58
CA ALA A 175 -13.07 0.13 16.43
C ALA A 175 -13.99 1.35 16.53
N ALA A 176 -13.76 2.23 17.50
CA ALA A 176 -14.57 3.45 17.66
C ALA A 176 -14.38 4.43 16.48
N ALA A 177 -13.19 4.51 15.90
CA ALA A 177 -12.94 5.30 14.68
C ALA A 177 -13.72 4.71 13.49
N VAL A 178 -13.71 3.40 13.31
CA VAL A 178 -14.50 2.68 12.30
C VAL A 178 -16.00 2.91 12.49
N ASP A 179 -16.49 2.93 13.73
CA ASP A 179 -17.91 3.23 14.02
C ASP A 179 -18.30 4.66 13.60
N VAL A 180 -17.40 5.63 13.76
CA VAL A 180 -17.61 7.00 13.25
C VAL A 180 -17.68 6.99 11.71
N GLU A 181 -16.74 6.32 11.03
CA GLU A 181 -16.75 6.21 9.56
C GLU A 181 -18.05 5.56 9.06
N ARG A 182 -18.48 4.46 9.71
CA ARG A 182 -19.73 3.77 9.40
C ARG A 182 -20.94 4.69 9.54
N SER A 183 -21.00 5.45 10.61
CA SER A 183 -22.10 6.39 10.86
C SER A 183 -22.24 7.49 9.81
N LEU A 184 -21.13 7.82 9.12
CA LEU A 184 -21.12 8.79 8.02
C LEU A 184 -21.43 8.15 6.66
N LEU A 185 -20.80 7.01 6.38
CA LEU A 185 -20.82 6.41 5.05
C LEU A 185 -22.05 5.53 4.78
N VAL A 186 -22.60 4.82 5.78
CA VAL A 186 -23.74 3.95 5.55
C VAL A 186 -24.97 4.75 5.13
N PRO A 187 -25.44 5.78 5.89
CA PRO A 187 -26.59 6.58 5.45
C PRO A 187 -26.32 7.32 4.13
N TRP A 188 -25.09 7.74 3.92
CA TRP A 188 -24.68 8.39 2.68
C TRP A 188 -24.76 7.44 1.48
N LEU A 189 -24.40 6.19 1.63
CA LEU A 189 -24.48 5.18 0.58
C LEU A 189 -25.93 4.74 0.33
N GLU A 190 -26.71 4.49 1.38
CA GLU A 190 -28.15 4.13 1.29
C GLU A 190 -29.00 5.18 0.55
N ALA A 191 -28.62 6.47 0.64
CA ALA A 191 -29.31 7.54 -0.06
C ALA A 191 -29.04 7.57 -1.58
N ARG A 192 -28.21 6.65 -2.11
CA ARG A 192 -27.84 6.63 -3.53
C ARG A 192 -28.64 5.60 -4.33
N PRO A 193 -29.00 5.91 -5.58
CA PRO A 193 -29.69 4.94 -6.43
C PRO A 193 -28.76 3.74 -6.74
N GLY A 194 -29.31 2.54 -6.74
CA GLY A 194 -28.60 1.30 -7.11
C GLY A 194 -27.87 0.61 -5.97
N VAL A 195 -28.11 0.98 -4.73
CA VAL A 195 -27.51 0.35 -3.53
C VAL A 195 -28.39 -0.74 -2.91
N SER A 196 -29.52 -1.07 -3.53
CA SER A 196 -30.45 -2.13 -3.05
C SER A 196 -29.97 -3.51 -3.42
#